data_bf66ba399798a5b92a54991347131c8a
#
_entry.id   bf66ba399798a5b92a54991347131c8a
#
_cell.length_a   1.000
_cell.length_b   1.000
_cell.length_c   1.000
_cell.angle_alpha   90.00
_cell.angle_beta   90.00
_cell.angle_gamma   90.00
#
_symmetry.space_group_name_H-M   'P 1'
#
loop_
_entity.id
_entity.type
_entity.pdbx_description
1 polymer ?
#
loop_
_entity_poly.entity_id
_entity_poly.type
_entity_poly.pdbx_seq_one_letter_code
_entity_poly.pdbx_strand_id
1 'polypeptide(L)'
;MTGAVDLPAAYADFGPAQLSAAVIAVYLVVGEPVVGYVLHRRFEERLRTEPGARRSFYQRLLVLEWGLAVVTLVVWVAASDVGAAAVGLVGPQRSPGPFTWTLCAGLLALVLVSTRALRSGAVAGPPPETLRLNRPGDARHAEPPGAATLALLPRTGSERRLFALVGVTAGMCEEWLYRGFFLAVLGALVPGLPAVLMVVVAGGAFGLAHAYQGAAGMLTTGVLGGVLAAVYLATGSLLLPVLLHAAIDLRFLLVPASALPTAAR
;
A
#
# COMPACT_ATOMS: atom_id res chain seq x y z
N MET A 1 -19.42 11.70 -14.28
CA MET A 1 -18.56 10.62 -14.85
C MET A 1 -19.09 9.31 -14.28
N THR A 2 -19.83 8.55 -15.05
CA THR A 2 -20.23 7.18 -14.68
C THR A 2 -18.96 6.33 -14.68
N GLY A 3 -18.61 5.76 -13.52
CA GLY A 3 -17.42 4.91 -13.36
C GLY A 3 -17.47 3.70 -14.29
N ALA A 4 -16.29 3.15 -14.63
CA ALA A 4 -16.20 1.91 -15.41
C ALA A 4 -16.44 0.67 -14.53
N VAL A 5 -16.41 0.82 -13.21
CA VAL A 5 -16.68 -0.26 -12.26
C VAL A 5 -18.18 -0.37 -12.04
N ASP A 6 -18.71 -1.57 -12.23
CA ASP A 6 -20.08 -1.91 -11.92
C ASP A 6 -20.16 -2.34 -10.44
N LEU A 7 -20.13 -1.33 -9.55
CA LEU A 7 -20.17 -1.56 -8.11
C LEU A 7 -21.52 -2.21 -7.70
N PRO A 8 -21.54 -2.99 -6.58
CA PRO A 8 -22.78 -3.56 -6.08
C PRO A 8 -23.82 -2.47 -5.82
N ALA A 9 -25.06 -2.74 -6.24
CA ALA A 9 -26.16 -1.76 -6.18
C ALA A 9 -26.64 -1.52 -4.74
N ALA A 10 -26.51 -2.52 -3.88
CA ALA A 10 -26.91 -2.45 -2.48
C ALA A 10 -26.01 -3.32 -1.59
N TYR A 11 -25.97 -2.98 -0.31
CA TYR A 11 -25.25 -3.79 0.67
C TYR A 11 -25.86 -5.19 0.84
N ALA A 12 -27.14 -5.33 0.55
CA ALA A 12 -27.85 -6.61 0.54
C ALA A 12 -27.25 -7.62 -0.46
N ASP A 13 -26.58 -7.15 -1.52
CA ASP A 13 -25.93 -7.99 -2.54
C ASP A 13 -24.80 -8.87 -1.93
N PHE A 14 -24.26 -8.49 -0.78
CA PHE A 14 -23.32 -9.33 -0.05
C PHE A 14 -23.97 -10.52 0.67
N GLY A 15 -25.32 -10.60 0.74
CA GLY A 15 -26.05 -11.72 1.31
C GLY A 15 -25.54 -12.13 2.69
N PRO A 16 -25.23 -13.42 2.92
CA PRO A 16 -24.73 -13.91 4.22
C PRO A 16 -23.36 -13.35 4.59
N ALA A 17 -22.61 -12.80 3.64
CA ALA A 17 -21.28 -12.23 3.85
C ALA A 17 -21.30 -10.76 4.33
N GLN A 18 -22.46 -10.11 4.43
CA GLN A 18 -22.61 -8.70 4.81
C GLN A 18 -21.80 -8.30 6.05
N LEU A 19 -22.03 -9.01 7.16
CA LEU A 19 -21.35 -8.67 8.41
C LEU A 19 -19.84 -8.81 8.29
N SER A 20 -19.36 -9.89 7.68
CA SER A 20 -17.92 -10.11 7.47
C SER A 20 -17.31 -9.05 6.57
N ALA A 21 -18.01 -8.65 5.50
CA ALA A 21 -17.57 -7.59 4.59
C ALA A 21 -17.44 -6.24 5.31
N ALA A 22 -18.43 -5.85 6.13
CA ALA A 22 -18.35 -4.63 6.93
C ALA A 22 -17.23 -4.68 7.97
N VAL A 23 -17.09 -5.78 8.70
CA VAL A 23 -16.02 -5.95 9.71
C VAL A 23 -14.65 -5.82 9.07
N ILE A 24 -14.42 -6.43 7.91
CA ILE A 24 -13.15 -6.31 7.20
C ILE A 24 -12.94 -4.88 6.68
N ALA A 25 -13.97 -4.22 6.14
CA ALA A 25 -13.83 -2.84 5.71
C ALA A 25 -13.46 -1.89 6.86
N VAL A 26 -14.05 -2.08 8.04
CA VAL A 26 -13.67 -1.36 9.26
C VAL A 26 -12.24 -1.71 9.69
N TYR A 27 -11.85 -2.99 9.62
CA TYR A 27 -10.48 -3.41 9.92
C TYR A 27 -9.46 -2.73 9.00
N LEU A 28 -9.70 -2.62 7.70
CA LEU A 28 -8.80 -1.94 6.77
C LEU A 28 -8.58 -0.45 7.10
N VAL A 29 -9.59 0.21 7.68
CA VAL A 29 -9.51 1.64 8.04
C VAL A 29 -8.93 1.85 9.45
N VAL A 30 -9.19 0.96 10.40
CA VAL A 30 -8.85 1.14 11.81
C VAL A 30 -7.84 0.11 12.30
N GLY A 31 -8.03 -1.16 11.98
CA GLY A 31 -7.20 -2.27 12.45
C GLY A 31 -5.85 -2.31 11.79
N GLU A 32 -5.82 -2.19 10.47
CA GLU A 32 -4.59 -2.24 9.66
C GLU A 32 -3.57 -1.15 10.06
N PRO A 33 -3.96 0.13 10.26
CA PRO A 33 -3.06 1.16 10.77
C PRO A 33 -2.43 0.79 12.12
N VAL A 34 -3.21 0.22 13.03
CA VAL A 34 -2.74 -0.17 14.37
C VAL A 34 -1.78 -1.36 14.27
N VAL A 35 -2.16 -2.39 13.52
CA VAL A 35 -1.33 -3.60 13.33
C VAL A 35 -0.03 -3.23 12.62
N GLY A 36 -0.09 -2.46 11.54
CA GLY A 36 1.07 -1.99 10.79
C GLY A 36 2.02 -1.18 11.66
N TYR A 37 1.50 -0.24 12.45
CA TYR A 37 2.29 0.57 13.37
C TYR A 37 2.99 -0.29 14.44
N VAL A 38 2.26 -1.18 15.10
CA VAL A 38 2.82 -2.07 16.13
C VAL A 38 3.88 -3.00 15.54
N LEU A 39 3.61 -3.57 14.37
CA LEU A 39 4.54 -4.47 13.69
C LEU A 39 5.83 -3.76 13.30
N HIS A 40 5.72 -2.52 12.79
CA HIS A 40 6.85 -1.71 12.42
C HIS A 40 7.71 -1.32 13.64
N ARG A 41 7.09 -0.91 14.75
CA ARG A 41 7.80 -0.57 15.99
C ARG A 41 8.59 -1.77 16.54
N ARG A 42 7.96 -2.94 16.57
CA ARG A 42 8.64 -4.19 16.96
C ARG A 42 9.78 -4.57 16.00
N PHE A 43 9.63 -4.29 14.72
CA PHE A 43 10.69 -4.49 13.74
C PHE A 43 11.89 -3.57 14.01
N GLU A 44 11.66 -2.27 14.25
CA GLU A 44 12.72 -1.31 14.57
C GLU A 44 13.52 -1.72 15.82
N GLU A 45 12.85 -2.19 16.86
CA GLU A 45 13.49 -2.71 18.08
C GLU A 45 14.39 -3.92 17.76
N ARG A 46 13.87 -4.88 17.00
CA ARG A 46 14.62 -6.09 16.61
C ARG A 46 15.76 -5.80 15.64
N LEU A 47 15.63 -4.78 14.82
CA LEU A 47 16.67 -4.38 13.86
C LEU A 47 17.99 -3.99 14.56
N ARG A 48 17.91 -3.53 15.81
CA ARG A 48 19.06 -3.15 16.64
C ARG A 48 19.80 -4.34 17.25
N THR A 49 19.10 -5.46 17.47
CA THR A 49 19.59 -6.59 18.27
C THR A 49 19.71 -7.89 17.50
N GLU A 50 18.93 -8.06 16.41
CA GLU A 50 18.80 -9.35 15.73
C GLU A 50 19.34 -9.30 14.30
N PRO A 51 20.40 -10.05 13.98
CA PRO A 51 20.77 -10.34 12.61
C PRO A 51 19.61 -11.04 11.91
N GLY A 52 19.18 -10.54 10.74
CA GLY A 52 18.07 -11.16 9.99
C GLY A 52 16.68 -10.64 10.35
N ALA A 53 16.54 -9.60 11.19
CA ALA A 53 15.28 -8.96 11.51
C ALA A 53 14.49 -8.54 10.25
N ARG A 54 15.15 -8.00 9.21
CA ARG A 54 14.50 -7.65 7.93
C ARG A 54 13.89 -8.86 7.24
N ARG A 55 14.64 -9.96 7.14
CA ARG A 55 14.14 -11.19 6.51
C ARG A 55 12.89 -11.71 7.23
N SER A 56 12.93 -11.78 8.55
CA SER A 56 11.81 -12.20 9.37
C SER A 56 10.61 -11.24 9.24
N PHE A 57 10.85 -9.94 9.11
CA PHE A 57 9.81 -8.95 8.89
C PHE A 57 9.12 -9.15 7.53
N TYR A 58 9.88 -9.31 6.43
CA TYR A 58 9.31 -9.57 5.11
C TYR A 58 8.48 -10.86 5.07
N GLN A 59 8.94 -11.92 5.73
CA GLN A 59 8.17 -13.16 5.82
C GLN A 59 6.83 -12.97 6.56
N ARG A 60 6.81 -12.16 7.61
CA ARG A 60 5.57 -11.82 8.32
C ARG A 60 4.63 -10.97 7.48
N LEU A 61 5.15 -9.99 6.74
CA LEU A 61 4.35 -9.21 5.79
C LEU A 61 3.67 -10.12 4.77
N LEU A 62 4.42 -11.01 4.12
CA LEU A 62 3.85 -11.98 3.17
C LEU A 62 2.71 -12.80 3.77
N VAL A 63 2.89 -13.30 4.99
CA VAL A 63 1.84 -14.08 5.68
C VAL A 63 0.61 -13.23 5.98
N LEU A 64 0.80 -12.00 6.45
CA LEU A 64 -0.32 -11.11 6.80
C LEU A 64 -1.08 -10.64 5.55
N GLU A 65 -0.37 -10.21 4.50
CA GLU A 65 -0.96 -9.75 3.25
C GLU A 65 -1.78 -10.87 2.57
N TRP A 66 -1.18 -12.03 2.38
CA TRP A 66 -1.89 -13.18 1.78
C TRP A 66 -2.99 -13.70 2.69
N GLY A 67 -2.79 -13.73 4.00
CA GLY A 67 -3.81 -14.13 4.97
C GLY A 67 -5.06 -13.26 4.84
N LEU A 68 -4.88 -11.95 4.84
CA LEU A 68 -6.00 -11.01 4.70
C LEU A 68 -6.63 -11.06 3.29
N ALA A 69 -5.80 -11.17 2.24
CA ALA A 69 -6.29 -11.32 0.87
C ALA A 69 -7.13 -12.60 0.68
N VAL A 70 -6.71 -13.72 1.27
CA VAL A 70 -7.47 -14.97 1.23
C VAL A 70 -8.79 -14.85 2.01
N VAL A 71 -8.76 -14.26 3.21
CA VAL A 71 -9.98 -14.04 4.00
C VAL A 71 -10.99 -13.19 3.23
N THR A 72 -10.55 -12.08 2.63
CA THR A 72 -11.44 -11.24 1.81
C THR A 72 -11.92 -11.94 0.53
N LEU A 73 -11.10 -12.79 -0.07
CA LEU A 73 -11.48 -13.61 -1.21
C LEU A 73 -12.59 -14.61 -0.83
N VAL A 74 -12.47 -15.26 0.32
CA VAL A 74 -13.50 -16.18 0.83
C VAL A 74 -14.81 -15.45 1.10
N VAL A 75 -14.74 -14.25 1.72
CA VAL A 75 -15.93 -13.42 1.97
C VAL A 75 -16.58 -12.98 0.66
N TRP A 76 -15.80 -12.59 -0.35
CA TRP A 76 -16.33 -12.23 -1.67
C TRP A 76 -16.96 -13.44 -2.38
N VAL A 77 -16.34 -14.60 -2.36
CA VAL A 77 -16.91 -15.83 -2.93
C VAL A 77 -18.24 -16.22 -2.26
N ALA A 78 -18.36 -15.94 -0.94
CA ALA A 78 -19.61 -16.14 -0.21
C ALA A 78 -20.70 -15.08 -0.55
N ALA A 79 -20.32 -13.96 -1.15
CA ALA A 79 -21.23 -12.91 -1.64
C ALA A 79 -21.61 -13.19 -3.10
N SER A 80 -22.49 -14.19 -3.33
CA SER A 80 -22.82 -14.73 -4.65
C SER A 80 -23.33 -13.71 -5.68
N ASP A 81 -23.92 -12.61 -5.21
CA ASP A 81 -24.51 -11.57 -6.07
C ASP A 81 -23.51 -10.44 -6.39
N VAL A 82 -22.27 -10.49 -5.81
CA VAL A 82 -21.20 -9.56 -6.12
C VAL A 82 -20.27 -10.17 -7.18
N GLY A 83 -20.52 -9.80 -8.43
CA GLY A 83 -19.77 -10.33 -9.58
C GLY A 83 -18.29 -9.90 -9.62
N ALA A 84 -17.49 -10.62 -10.40
CA ALA A 84 -16.05 -10.33 -10.58
C ALA A 84 -15.77 -8.91 -11.11
N ALA A 85 -16.67 -8.35 -11.92
CA ALA A 85 -16.58 -6.99 -12.42
C ALA A 85 -16.72 -5.95 -11.30
N ALA A 86 -17.54 -6.22 -10.28
CA ALA A 86 -17.76 -5.33 -9.15
C ALA A 86 -16.51 -5.17 -8.25
N VAL A 87 -15.61 -6.14 -8.28
CA VAL A 87 -14.35 -6.15 -7.55
C VAL A 87 -13.12 -6.01 -8.46
N GLY A 88 -13.33 -5.74 -9.75
CA GLY A 88 -12.27 -5.49 -10.72
C GLY A 88 -11.42 -6.71 -11.12
N LEU A 89 -11.88 -7.93 -10.82
CA LEU A 89 -11.23 -9.19 -11.23
C LEU A 89 -11.58 -9.57 -12.68
N VAL A 90 -11.58 -8.56 -13.54
CA VAL A 90 -11.85 -8.67 -14.99
C VAL A 90 -10.81 -7.82 -15.73
N GLY A 91 -10.64 -8.08 -17.03
CA GLY A 91 -9.83 -7.22 -17.87
C GLY A 91 -10.38 -5.77 -17.91
N PRO A 92 -9.58 -4.79 -18.36
CA PRO A 92 -10.03 -3.41 -18.46
C PRO A 92 -11.33 -3.29 -19.25
N GLN A 93 -12.36 -2.73 -18.62
CA GLN A 93 -13.70 -2.57 -19.20
C GLN A 93 -13.80 -1.33 -20.10
N ARG A 94 -12.91 -0.37 -19.87
CA ARG A 94 -12.77 0.83 -20.68
C ARG A 94 -11.32 1.16 -20.92
N SER A 95 -11.05 1.74 -22.06
CA SER A 95 -9.73 2.34 -22.33
C SER A 95 -9.51 3.52 -21.37
N PRO A 96 -8.34 3.64 -20.75
CA PRO A 96 -8.03 4.81 -19.93
C PRO A 96 -8.18 6.08 -20.76
N GLY A 97 -8.99 7.02 -20.28
CA GLY A 97 -9.12 8.35 -20.90
C GLY A 97 -7.86 9.20 -20.74
N PRO A 98 -7.78 10.37 -21.41
CA PRO A 98 -6.62 11.25 -21.31
C PRO A 98 -6.24 11.60 -19.87
N PHE A 99 -7.21 11.84 -19.01
CA PHE A 99 -6.99 12.13 -17.59
C PHE A 99 -6.28 10.95 -16.87
N THR A 100 -6.74 9.73 -17.08
CA THR A 100 -6.11 8.54 -16.49
C THR A 100 -4.69 8.32 -17.00
N TRP A 101 -4.46 8.52 -18.30
CA TRP A 101 -3.11 8.46 -18.87
C TRP A 101 -2.19 9.55 -18.27
N THR A 102 -2.70 10.75 -18.04
CA THR A 102 -1.95 11.83 -17.38
C THR A 102 -1.57 11.43 -15.95
N LEU A 103 -2.48 10.82 -15.18
CA LEU A 103 -2.18 10.30 -13.85
C LEU A 103 -1.10 9.20 -13.88
N CYS A 104 -1.22 8.23 -14.79
CA CYS A 104 -0.23 7.17 -14.98
C CYS A 104 1.15 7.73 -15.38
N ALA A 105 1.18 8.68 -16.31
CA ALA A 105 2.42 9.33 -16.73
C ALA A 105 3.06 10.15 -15.61
N GLY A 106 2.27 10.89 -14.84
CA GLY A 106 2.72 11.64 -13.66
C GLY A 106 3.30 10.71 -12.59
N LEU A 107 2.63 9.59 -12.34
CA LEU A 107 3.11 8.57 -11.41
C LEU A 107 4.41 7.93 -11.87
N LEU A 108 4.51 7.58 -13.16
CA LEU A 108 5.74 7.04 -13.74
C LEU A 108 6.88 8.06 -13.67
N ALA A 109 6.62 9.33 -13.97
CA ALA A 109 7.59 10.40 -13.83
C ALA A 109 8.08 10.54 -12.38
N LEU A 110 7.17 10.49 -11.40
CA LEU A 110 7.50 10.51 -9.97
C LEU A 110 8.39 9.32 -9.60
N VAL A 111 8.06 8.11 -10.08
CA VAL A 111 8.87 6.90 -9.88
C VAL A 111 10.28 7.08 -10.44
N LEU A 112 10.40 7.59 -11.66
CA LEU A 112 11.69 7.80 -12.31
C LEU A 112 12.53 8.87 -11.60
N VAL A 113 11.94 10.02 -11.24
CA VAL A 113 12.63 11.10 -10.53
C VAL A 113 13.06 10.66 -9.13
N SER A 114 12.15 10.04 -8.37
CA SER A 114 12.46 9.55 -7.03
C SER A 114 13.53 8.44 -7.04
N THR A 115 13.49 7.54 -8.03
CA THR A 115 14.52 6.51 -8.21
C THR A 115 15.89 7.12 -8.52
N ARG A 116 15.94 8.13 -9.38
CA ARG A 116 17.19 8.86 -9.67
C ARG A 116 17.73 9.54 -8.41
N ALA A 117 16.88 10.23 -7.66
CA ALA A 117 17.26 10.89 -6.41
C ALA A 117 17.77 9.88 -5.35
N LEU A 118 17.13 8.71 -5.23
CA LEU A 118 17.59 7.64 -4.35
C LEU A 118 18.96 7.08 -4.78
N ARG A 119 19.17 6.90 -6.09
CA ARG A 119 20.44 6.37 -6.63
C ARG A 119 21.60 7.37 -6.53
N SER A 120 21.35 8.65 -6.67
CA SER A 120 22.37 9.70 -6.56
C SER A 120 22.80 9.99 -5.11
N GLY A 121 22.15 9.37 -4.12
CA GLY A 121 22.39 9.66 -2.71
C GLY A 121 21.81 11.01 -2.25
N ALA A 122 21.08 11.71 -3.12
CA ALA A 122 20.47 13.00 -2.77
C ALA A 122 19.45 12.92 -1.62
N VAL A 123 18.99 11.71 -1.31
CA VAL A 123 18.09 11.40 -0.18
C VAL A 123 18.88 10.81 1.00
N ALA A 124 20.16 10.52 0.83
CA ALA A 124 21.02 10.21 1.95
C ALA A 124 21.12 11.50 2.80
N GLY A 125 20.33 11.52 3.87
CA GLY A 125 20.43 12.56 4.90
C GLY A 125 21.87 12.71 5.41
N PRO A 126 22.13 13.68 6.30
CA PRO A 126 23.45 13.90 6.84
C PRO A 126 24.09 12.59 7.36
N PRO A 127 25.45 12.51 7.40
CA PRO A 127 26.18 11.28 7.73
C PRO A 127 25.64 10.57 8.97
N PRO A 128 25.81 9.24 9.08
CA PRO A 128 25.22 8.40 10.15
C PRO A 128 25.54 8.84 11.58
N GLU A 129 26.51 9.69 11.79
CA GLU A 129 26.84 10.27 13.10
C GLU A 129 25.68 11.09 13.70
N THR A 130 24.75 11.58 12.87
CA THR A 130 23.57 12.33 13.32
C THR A 130 22.31 11.47 13.42
N LEU A 131 22.29 10.28 12.84
CA LEU A 131 21.27 9.26 13.07
C LEU A 131 21.61 8.50 14.38
N ARG A 132 21.80 9.22 15.47
CA ARG A 132 21.71 8.63 16.80
C ARG A 132 20.27 8.17 16.96
N LEU A 133 20.08 6.87 16.81
CA LEU A 133 18.84 6.19 17.15
C LEU A 133 18.45 6.69 18.55
N ASN A 134 17.37 7.46 18.65
CA ASN A 134 16.93 8.11 19.87
C ASN A 134 17.03 7.17 21.07
N ARG A 135 17.77 7.57 22.08
CA ARG A 135 17.64 6.98 23.41
C ARG A 135 16.21 7.24 23.90
N PRO A 136 15.58 6.29 24.59
CA PRO A 136 14.31 6.57 25.25
C PRO A 136 14.51 7.78 26.17
N GLY A 137 13.87 8.91 25.83
CA GLY A 137 13.99 10.16 26.57
C GLY A 137 14.35 11.41 25.74
N ASP A 138 14.93 11.28 24.55
CA ASP A 138 15.25 12.42 23.68
C ASP A 138 14.04 12.75 22.76
N ALA A 139 13.05 13.39 23.34
CA ALA A 139 11.81 13.82 22.66
C ALA A 139 11.99 14.98 21.64
N ARG A 140 13.22 15.31 21.20
CA ARG A 140 13.49 16.55 20.46
C ARG A 140 14.04 16.40 19.04
N HIS A 141 14.23 15.18 18.54
CA HIS A 141 14.66 15.01 17.15
C HIS A 141 13.62 14.18 16.40
N ALA A 142 12.75 14.87 15.65
CA ALA A 142 11.87 14.23 14.68
C ALA A 142 12.76 13.43 13.71
N GLU A 143 12.47 12.14 13.55
CA GLU A 143 13.15 11.33 12.53
C GLU A 143 13.02 11.99 11.16
N PRO A 144 14.10 12.02 10.35
CA PRO A 144 14.02 12.62 9.03
C PRO A 144 12.93 11.91 8.22
N PRO A 145 12.14 12.66 7.41
CA PRO A 145 11.13 12.07 6.55
C PRO A 145 11.72 10.91 5.74
N GLY A 146 11.05 9.76 5.76
CA GLY A 146 11.48 8.56 5.04
C GLY A 146 12.44 7.64 5.80
N ALA A 147 12.85 7.95 7.02
CA ALA A 147 13.73 7.07 7.82
C ALA A 147 13.13 5.68 8.01
N ALA A 148 11.85 5.60 8.34
CA ALA A 148 11.10 4.34 8.46
C ALA A 148 11.14 3.52 7.17
N THR A 149 10.93 4.16 6.02
CA THR A 149 11.02 3.50 4.70
C THR A 149 12.45 3.03 4.41
N LEU A 150 13.47 3.85 4.67
CA LEU A 150 14.86 3.46 4.45
C LEU A 150 15.30 2.29 5.34
N ALA A 151 14.75 2.17 6.55
CA ALA A 151 15.02 1.04 7.44
C ALA A 151 14.50 -0.29 6.87
N LEU A 152 13.42 -0.25 6.10
CA LEU A 152 12.83 -1.42 5.44
C LEU A 152 13.61 -1.89 4.23
N LEU A 153 14.49 -1.07 3.62
CA LEU A 153 15.14 -1.42 2.37
C LEU A 153 16.16 -2.57 2.51
N PRO A 154 16.20 -3.49 1.54
CA PRO A 154 17.02 -4.70 1.60
C PRO A 154 18.51 -4.38 1.40
N ARG A 155 19.38 -5.06 2.14
CA ARG A 155 20.83 -4.84 2.14
C ARG A 155 21.61 -6.02 1.57
N THR A 156 21.08 -7.24 1.69
CA THR A 156 21.70 -8.48 1.22
C THR A 156 20.98 -9.05 0.01
N GLY A 157 21.63 -9.92 -0.74
CA GLY A 157 21.02 -10.58 -1.90
C GLY A 157 19.78 -11.42 -1.53
N SER A 158 19.77 -12.06 -0.36
CA SER A 158 18.61 -12.81 0.12
C SER A 158 17.46 -11.90 0.53
N GLU A 159 17.74 -10.76 1.19
CA GLU A 159 16.74 -9.75 1.50
C GLU A 159 16.14 -9.14 0.24
N ARG A 160 16.96 -8.87 -0.80
CA ARG A 160 16.49 -8.33 -2.09
C ARG A 160 15.51 -9.25 -2.78
N ARG A 161 15.74 -10.57 -2.77
CA ARG A 161 14.79 -11.54 -3.34
C ARG A 161 13.47 -11.57 -2.59
N LEU A 162 13.51 -11.57 -1.25
CA LEU A 162 12.29 -11.50 -0.44
C LEU A 162 11.58 -10.16 -0.60
N PHE A 163 12.30 -9.05 -0.64
CA PHE A 163 11.72 -7.73 -0.87
C PHE A 163 11.04 -7.63 -2.24
N ALA A 164 11.65 -8.23 -3.29
CA ALA A 164 11.01 -8.32 -4.60
C ALA A 164 9.67 -9.07 -4.53
N LEU A 165 9.65 -10.19 -3.79
CA LEU A 165 8.41 -10.95 -3.58
C LEU A 165 7.37 -10.12 -2.80
N VAL A 166 7.78 -9.42 -1.74
CA VAL A 166 6.91 -8.50 -0.99
C VAL A 166 6.35 -7.42 -1.90
N GLY A 167 7.16 -6.73 -2.70
CA GLY A 167 6.68 -5.66 -3.58
C GLY A 167 5.68 -6.14 -4.65
N VAL A 168 5.87 -7.35 -5.20
CA VAL A 168 4.87 -7.95 -6.10
C VAL A 168 3.61 -8.34 -5.34
N THR A 169 3.76 -8.94 -4.17
CA THR A 169 2.66 -9.37 -3.31
C THR A 169 1.83 -8.18 -2.81
N ALA A 170 2.49 -7.11 -2.34
CA ALA A 170 1.83 -5.88 -1.93
C ALA A 170 0.99 -5.31 -3.08
N GLY A 171 1.58 -5.18 -4.28
CA GLY A 171 0.84 -4.74 -5.46
C GLY A 171 -0.41 -5.58 -5.76
N MET A 172 -0.38 -6.88 -5.52
CA MET A 172 -1.54 -7.77 -5.73
C MET A 172 -2.54 -7.70 -4.56
N CYS A 173 -2.06 -7.92 -3.35
CA CYS A 173 -2.91 -8.05 -2.17
C CYS A 173 -3.54 -6.71 -1.76
N GLU A 174 -2.75 -5.63 -1.73
CA GLU A 174 -3.26 -4.33 -1.30
C GLU A 174 -4.22 -3.74 -2.35
N GLU A 175 -3.97 -3.93 -3.65
CA GLU A 175 -4.94 -3.49 -4.67
C GLU A 175 -6.24 -4.30 -4.59
N TRP A 176 -6.16 -5.61 -4.36
CA TRP A 176 -7.33 -6.43 -4.09
C TRP A 176 -8.10 -5.93 -2.87
N LEU A 177 -7.41 -5.68 -1.74
CA LEU A 177 -8.01 -5.26 -0.49
C LEU A 177 -8.67 -3.88 -0.58
N TYR A 178 -7.94 -2.89 -1.11
CA TYR A 178 -8.39 -1.49 -1.08
C TYR A 178 -9.20 -1.07 -2.31
N ARG A 179 -8.88 -1.56 -3.52
CA ARG A 179 -9.59 -1.16 -4.75
C ARG A 179 -10.66 -2.17 -5.12
N GLY A 180 -10.36 -3.46 -5.03
CA GLY A 180 -11.36 -4.49 -5.29
C GLY A 180 -12.42 -4.55 -4.18
N PHE A 181 -12.02 -5.04 -3.02
CA PHE A 181 -12.94 -5.38 -1.94
C PHE A 181 -13.49 -4.15 -1.20
N PHE A 182 -12.62 -3.27 -0.68
CA PHE A 182 -13.06 -2.12 0.13
C PHE A 182 -13.95 -1.15 -0.65
N LEU A 183 -13.61 -0.81 -1.90
CA LEU A 183 -14.45 0.07 -2.71
C LEU A 183 -15.79 -0.58 -3.11
N ALA A 184 -15.83 -1.91 -3.32
CA ALA A 184 -17.08 -2.62 -3.54
C ALA A 184 -18.00 -2.53 -2.31
N VAL A 185 -17.46 -2.76 -1.10
CA VAL A 185 -18.20 -2.63 0.16
C VAL A 185 -18.64 -1.18 0.38
N LEU A 186 -17.76 -0.20 0.17
CA LEU A 186 -18.08 1.23 0.31
C LEU A 186 -19.19 1.66 -0.65
N GLY A 187 -19.11 1.24 -1.91
CA GLY A 187 -20.12 1.54 -2.92
C GLY A 187 -21.50 0.94 -2.59
N ALA A 188 -21.50 -0.27 -2.03
CA ALA A 188 -22.71 -0.94 -1.57
C ALA A 188 -23.33 -0.29 -0.31
N LEU A 189 -22.49 0.16 0.64
CA LEU A 189 -22.93 0.83 1.86
C LEU A 189 -23.49 2.24 1.59
N VAL A 190 -22.92 2.93 0.59
CA VAL A 190 -23.32 4.30 0.22
C VAL A 190 -23.59 4.36 -1.29
N PRO A 191 -24.75 3.84 -1.75
CA PRO A 191 -25.09 3.86 -3.16
C PRO A 191 -25.10 5.29 -3.71
N GLY A 192 -24.52 5.49 -4.89
CA GLY A 192 -24.43 6.79 -5.52
C GLY A 192 -23.33 7.71 -4.97
N LEU A 193 -22.42 7.20 -4.10
CA LEU A 193 -21.27 7.97 -3.64
C LEU A 193 -20.44 8.47 -4.83
N PRO A 194 -20.20 9.79 -4.97
CA PRO A 194 -19.42 10.34 -6.08
C PRO A 194 -18.02 9.73 -6.15
N ALA A 195 -17.54 9.43 -7.36
CA ALA A 195 -16.24 8.80 -7.57
C ALA A 195 -15.08 9.58 -6.90
N VAL A 196 -15.17 10.91 -6.85
CA VAL A 196 -14.17 11.76 -6.16
C VAL A 196 -14.13 11.44 -4.67
N LEU A 197 -15.26 11.26 -4.02
CA LEU A 197 -15.32 10.89 -2.60
C LEU A 197 -14.83 9.46 -2.38
N MET A 198 -15.14 8.53 -3.28
CA MET A 198 -14.54 7.18 -3.23
C MET A 198 -13.02 7.22 -3.29
N VAL A 199 -12.45 8.03 -4.19
CA VAL A 199 -10.99 8.23 -4.31
C VAL A 199 -10.41 8.80 -3.03
N VAL A 200 -11.05 9.82 -2.44
CA VAL A 200 -10.59 10.45 -1.20
C VAL A 200 -10.64 9.46 -0.02
N VAL A 201 -11.73 8.72 0.12
CA VAL A 201 -11.90 7.74 1.21
C VAL A 201 -10.91 6.58 1.04
N ALA A 202 -10.77 6.02 -0.16
CA ALA A 202 -9.82 4.94 -0.41
C ALA A 202 -8.37 5.39 -0.23
N GLY A 203 -8.03 6.59 -0.71
CA GLY A 203 -6.71 7.18 -0.51
C GLY A 203 -6.42 7.45 0.97
N GLY A 204 -7.39 7.97 1.70
CA GLY A 204 -7.29 8.21 3.14
C GLY A 204 -7.08 6.92 3.94
N ALA A 205 -7.88 5.89 3.67
CA ALA A 205 -7.74 4.57 4.31
C ALA A 205 -6.35 3.97 4.03
N PHE A 206 -5.90 4.03 2.79
CA PHE A 206 -4.58 3.53 2.37
C PHE A 206 -3.43 4.31 3.02
N GLY A 207 -3.56 5.64 3.12
CA GLY A 207 -2.59 6.48 3.83
C GLY A 207 -2.52 6.14 5.32
N LEU A 208 -3.67 5.93 5.97
CA LEU A 208 -3.75 5.53 7.37
C LEU A 208 -3.08 4.17 7.64
N ALA A 209 -3.25 3.18 6.76
CA ALA A 209 -2.56 1.90 6.85
C ALA A 209 -1.02 2.06 6.90
N HIS A 210 -0.51 3.16 6.35
CA HIS A 210 0.91 3.51 6.33
C HIS A 210 1.33 4.50 7.44
N ALA A 211 0.55 4.59 8.54
CA ALA A 211 0.82 5.50 9.66
C ALA A 211 2.22 5.34 10.28
N TYR A 212 2.81 4.15 10.16
CA TYR A 212 4.19 3.88 10.59
C TYR A 212 5.24 4.73 9.86
N GLN A 213 4.91 5.29 8.70
CA GLN A 213 5.80 6.18 7.92
C GLN A 213 5.78 7.64 8.42
N GLY A 214 4.94 7.96 9.43
CA GLY A 214 4.71 9.32 9.91
C GLY A 214 3.81 10.14 8.98
N ALA A 215 3.51 11.39 9.36
CA ALA A 215 2.50 12.21 8.68
C ALA A 215 2.81 12.47 7.19
N ALA A 216 4.07 12.74 6.85
CA ALA A 216 4.48 12.94 5.44
C ALA A 216 4.33 11.66 4.61
N GLY A 217 4.70 10.51 5.18
CA GLY A 217 4.52 9.20 4.56
C GLY A 217 3.04 8.87 4.37
N MET A 218 2.22 9.05 5.38
CA MET A 218 0.76 8.89 5.30
C MET A 218 0.15 9.72 4.16
N LEU A 219 0.52 11.00 4.08
CA LEU A 219 0.01 11.89 3.03
C LEU A 219 0.46 11.41 1.64
N THR A 220 1.74 11.11 1.48
CA THR A 220 2.29 10.66 0.18
C THR A 220 1.65 9.35 -0.26
N THR A 221 1.54 8.38 0.66
CA THR A 221 0.93 7.07 0.38
C THR A 221 -0.57 7.20 0.15
N GLY A 222 -1.24 8.11 0.89
CA GLY A 222 -2.65 8.41 0.69
C GLY A 222 -2.94 9.02 -0.69
N VAL A 223 -2.13 9.98 -1.13
CA VAL A 223 -2.24 10.56 -2.48
C VAL A 223 -2.00 9.49 -3.54
N LEU A 224 -0.96 8.66 -3.37
CA LEU A 224 -0.69 7.54 -4.25
C LEU A 224 -1.88 6.58 -4.31
N GLY A 225 -2.42 6.23 -3.13
CA GLY A 225 -3.59 5.39 -2.99
C GLY A 225 -4.81 5.95 -3.71
N GLY A 226 -5.04 7.26 -3.62
CA GLY A 226 -6.08 7.96 -4.36
C GLY A 226 -5.88 7.89 -5.88
N VAL A 227 -4.65 8.09 -6.36
CA VAL A 227 -4.34 7.96 -7.80
C VAL A 227 -4.65 6.55 -8.30
N LEU A 228 -4.22 5.50 -7.59
CA LEU A 228 -4.52 4.12 -7.97
C LEU A 228 -6.02 3.81 -7.92
N ALA A 229 -6.75 4.36 -6.94
CA ALA A 229 -8.22 4.25 -6.88
C ALA A 229 -8.88 4.96 -8.08
N ALA A 230 -8.40 6.13 -8.49
CA ALA A 230 -8.91 6.82 -9.68
C ALA A 230 -8.65 6.03 -10.97
N VAL A 231 -7.47 5.41 -11.11
CA VAL A 231 -7.13 4.52 -12.23
C VAL A 231 -8.05 3.30 -12.23
N TYR A 232 -8.28 2.68 -11.09
CA TYR A 232 -9.21 1.54 -10.93
C TYR A 232 -10.62 1.92 -11.36
N LEU A 233 -11.19 2.99 -10.80
CA LEU A 233 -12.55 3.44 -11.11
C LEU A 233 -12.70 3.84 -12.59
N ALA A 234 -11.65 4.32 -13.24
CA ALA A 234 -11.66 4.68 -14.65
C ALA A 234 -11.59 3.47 -15.59
N THR A 235 -10.89 2.40 -15.20
CA THR A 235 -10.65 1.21 -16.04
C THR A 235 -11.58 0.05 -15.75
N GLY A 236 -12.12 -0.03 -14.53
CA GLY A 236 -12.91 -1.16 -14.05
C GLY A 236 -12.09 -2.44 -13.82
N SER A 237 -10.77 -2.32 -13.67
CA SER A 237 -9.87 -3.48 -13.55
C SER A 237 -8.75 -3.20 -12.57
N LEU A 238 -8.36 -4.22 -11.81
CA LEU A 238 -7.20 -4.17 -10.91
C LEU A 238 -5.86 -4.27 -11.66
N LEU A 239 -5.85 -4.68 -12.92
CA LEU A 239 -4.62 -4.98 -13.65
C LEU A 239 -3.64 -3.80 -13.68
N LEU A 240 -4.11 -2.61 -14.08
CA LEU A 240 -3.24 -1.45 -14.17
C LEU A 240 -2.80 -0.91 -12.81
N PRO A 241 -3.67 -0.76 -11.79
CA PRO A 241 -3.27 -0.49 -10.41
C PRO A 241 -2.22 -1.45 -9.86
N VAL A 242 -2.40 -2.76 -10.01
CA VAL A 242 -1.45 -3.79 -9.56
C VAL A 242 -0.07 -3.60 -10.20
N LEU A 243 -0.02 -3.40 -11.53
CA LEU A 243 1.24 -3.21 -12.25
C LEU A 243 1.96 -1.91 -11.81
N LEU A 244 1.22 -0.83 -11.65
CA LEU A 244 1.77 0.45 -11.19
C LEU A 244 2.27 0.36 -9.75
N HIS A 245 1.51 -0.23 -8.86
CA HIS A 245 1.88 -0.42 -7.46
C HIS A 245 3.15 -1.28 -7.34
N ALA A 246 3.16 -2.45 -7.95
CA ALA A 246 4.34 -3.32 -7.95
C ALA A 246 5.58 -2.61 -8.53
N ALA A 247 5.43 -1.81 -9.60
CA ALA A 247 6.53 -1.03 -10.15
C ALA A 247 7.05 0.03 -9.18
N ILE A 248 6.13 0.67 -8.43
CA ILE A 248 6.48 1.64 -7.39
C ILE A 248 7.32 1.00 -6.28
N ASP A 249 6.96 -0.18 -5.82
CA ASP A 249 7.69 -0.86 -4.75
C ASP A 249 9.00 -1.44 -5.24
N LEU A 250 8.99 -2.10 -6.38
CA LEU A 250 10.18 -2.71 -6.97
C LEU A 250 11.26 -1.69 -7.33
N ARG A 251 10.91 -0.39 -7.50
CA ARG A 251 11.93 0.66 -7.75
C ARG A 251 12.99 0.74 -6.65
N PHE A 252 12.63 0.41 -5.42
CA PHE A 252 13.57 0.42 -4.30
C PHE A 252 14.69 -0.61 -4.44
N LEU A 253 14.50 -1.65 -5.23
CA LEU A 253 15.57 -2.58 -5.60
C LEU A 253 16.66 -1.92 -6.47
N LEU A 254 16.39 -0.78 -7.07
CA LEU A 254 17.35 -0.02 -7.86
C LEU A 254 18.30 0.82 -6.98
N VAL A 255 17.99 0.92 -5.66
CA VAL A 255 18.85 1.61 -4.70
C VAL A 255 20.03 0.70 -4.33
N PRO A 256 21.28 1.12 -4.54
CA PRO A 256 22.43 0.34 -4.14
C PRO A 256 22.55 0.29 -2.61
N ALA A 257 22.96 -0.86 -2.07
CA ALA A 257 23.10 -1.03 -0.62
C ALA A 257 24.12 -0.02 -0.01
N SER A 258 25.10 0.44 -0.79
CA SER A 258 26.06 1.46 -0.39
C SER A 258 25.46 2.86 -0.19
N ALA A 259 24.29 3.13 -0.77
CA ALA A 259 23.57 4.39 -0.58
C ALA A 259 22.64 4.38 0.64
N LEU A 260 22.49 3.22 1.30
CA LEU A 260 21.65 3.10 2.50
C LEU A 260 22.46 3.43 3.76
N PRO A 261 21.87 4.12 4.75
CA PRO A 261 22.51 4.37 6.03
C PRO A 261 23.02 3.06 6.65
N THR A 262 24.27 3.00 7.07
CA THR A 262 24.77 1.86 7.83
C THR A 262 24.04 1.78 9.17
N ALA A 263 23.54 0.59 9.52
CA ALA A 263 23.05 0.40 10.89
C ALA A 263 24.22 0.68 11.84
N ALA A 264 24.02 1.59 12.79
CA ALA A 264 25.00 1.79 13.86
C ALA A 264 25.18 0.42 14.56
N ARG A 265 26.45 -0.04 14.60
CA ARG A 265 26.84 -1.23 15.35
C ARG A 265 26.78 -0.94 16.84
#